data_ab6e2af7ceb11860c8568480d34ba893
#
_entry.id   ab6e2af7ceb11860c8568480d34ba893
#
_cell.length_a   1.000
_cell.length_b   1.000
_cell.length_c   1.000
_cell.angle_alpha   90.00
_cell.angle_beta   90.00
_cell.angle_gamma   90.00
#
_symmetry.space_group_name_H-M   'P 1'
#
loop_
_entity.id
_entity.type
_entity.pdbx_description
1 polymer ?
#
loop_
_entity_poly.entity_id
_entity_poly.type
_entity_poly.pdbx_seq_one_letter_code
_entity_poly.pdbx_strand_id
1 'polypeptide(L)'
;DCGSGAQRLREVVKRRIPLMSQSEREAFWTPLSSLLTNMTPYALKINQNQTPFTTACYDALVLSKAFLLDSERSLYDYLKQDGNAENLRDYRKLSLMKSQMKTLKEEGTASADSLLHLAKQTSHLEAQLATRCQGWRDMAAFMEADYQRVQQALAPGEVLIDFTDFVTKTNGRKYAAFVVQRNQKHPLLKPLFAESQMDSLNIARPDFFYDEDFAPDVLKLLWEPLKGQV
;
A
#
# COMPACT_ATOMS: atom_id res chain seq x y z
N ASP A 1 9.46 0.30 -22.28
CA ASP A 1 10.31 0.57 -21.12
C ASP A 1 9.42 0.60 -19.84
N CYS A 2 9.45 -0.50 -19.08
CA CYS A 2 8.61 -0.64 -17.88
C CYS A 2 8.95 0.41 -16.80
N GLY A 3 10.20 0.86 -16.70
CA GLY A 3 10.61 1.88 -15.75
C GLY A 3 9.96 3.24 -16.02
N SER A 4 9.85 3.64 -17.27
CA SER A 4 9.20 4.90 -17.64
C SER A 4 7.68 4.86 -17.40
N GLY A 5 7.05 3.70 -17.53
CA GLY A 5 5.63 3.49 -17.22
C GLY A 5 5.34 3.63 -15.73
N ALA A 6 6.12 2.98 -14.88
CA ALA A 6 6.01 3.06 -13.42
C ALA A 6 6.22 4.49 -12.91
N GLN A 7 7.21 5.20 -13.47
CA GLN A 7 7.49 6.59 -13.10
C GLN A 7 6.35 7.54 -13.51
N ARG A 8 5.80 7.39 -14.71
CA ARG A 8 4.63 8.17 -15.16
C ARG A 8 3.40 7.90 -14.29
N LEU A 9 3.17 6.64 -13.95
CA LEU A 9 2.08 6.27 -13.07
C LEU A 9 2.22 6.94 -11.70
N ARG A 10 3.42 6.92 -11.13
CA ARG A 10 3.74 7.57 -9.86
C ARG A 10 3.43 9.07 -9.90
N GLU A 11 3.81 9.76 -10.99
CA GLU A 11 3.49 11.19 -11.17
C GLU A 11 1.97 11.46 -11.24
N VAL A 12 1.21 10.57 -11.91
CA VAL A 12 -0.25 10.68 -11.97
C VAL A 12 -0.87 10.46 -10.59
N VAL A 13 -0.39 9.46 -9.85
CA VAL A 13 -0.82 9.16 -8.48
C VAL A 13 -0.58 10.36 -7.57
N LYS A 14 0.64 10.91 -7.55
CA LYS A 14 1.01 12.09 -6.74
C LYS A 14 0.12 13.30 -7.00
N ARG A 15 -0.23 13.56 -8.25
CA ARG A 15 -1.02 14.75 -8.62
C ARG A 15 -2.50 14.59 -8.33
N ARG A 16 -3.05 13.38 -8.45
CA ARG A 16 -4.49 13.15 -8.39
C ARG A 16 -4.99 12.72 -7.02
N ILE A 17 -4.27 11.87 -6.32
CA ILE A 17 -4.71 11.30 -5.04
C ILE A 17 -5.02 12.35 -3.98
N PRO A 18 -4.22 13.41 -3.77
CA PRO A 18 -4.52 14.44 -2.78
C PRO A 18 -5.82 15.21 -3.03
N LEU A 19 -6.34 15.16 -4.25
CA LEU A 19 -7.55 15.88 -4.66
C LEU A 19 -8.79 14.98 -4.68
N MET A 20 -8.64 13.67 -4.41
CA MET A 20 -9.71 12.69 -4.49
C MET A 20 -10.37 12.45 -3.13
N SER A 21 -11.68 12.20 -3.15
CA SER A 21 -12.36 11.61 -2.00
C SER A 21 -11.90 10.18 -1.76
N GLN A 22 -12.20 9.60 -0.60
CA GLN A 22 -11.83 8.23 -0.28
C GLN A 22 -12.35 7.24 -1.32
N SER A 23 -13.62 7.35 -1.71
CA SER A 23 -14.22 6.45 -2.71
C SER A 23 -13.58 6.57 -4.10
N GLU A 24 -13.20 7.78 -4.49
CA GLU A 24 -12.47 8.01 -5.75
C GLU A 24 -11.07 7.44 -5.70
N ARG A 25 -10.39 7.54 -4.56
CA ARG A 25 -9.06 6.93 -4.33
C ARG A 25 -9.12 5.41 -4.43
N GLU A 26 -10.08 4.78 -3.76
CA GLU A 26 -10.30 3.33 -3.83
C GLU A 26 -10.59 2.85 -5.25
N ALA A 27 -11.48 3.54 -5.96
CA ALA A 27 -11.80 3.23 -7.35
C ALA A 27 -10.61 3.42 -8.30
N PHE A 28 -9.80 4.45 -8.06
CA PHE A 28 -8.58 4.72 -8.82
C PHE A 28 -7.48 3.69 -8.53
N TRP A 29 -7.32 3.29 -7.26
CA TRP A 29 -6.27 2.38 -6.82
C TRP A 29 -6.51 0.92 -7.21
N THR A 30 -7.75 0.45 -7.18
CA THR A 30 -8.10 -0.96 -7.44
C THR A 30 -7.49 -1.52 -8.74
N PRO A 31 -7.63 -0.87 -9.91
CA PRO A 31 -7.00 -1.35 -11.15
C PRO A 31 -5.47 -1.21 -11.14
N LEU A 32 -4.93 -0.19 -10.46
CA LEU A 32 -3.50 0.08 -10.41
C LEU A 32 -2.74 -0.89 -9.51
N SER A 33 -3.30 -1.24 -8.36
CA SER A 33 -2.71 -2.20 -7.43
C SER A 33 -2.45 -3.54 -8.10
N SER A 34 -3.41 -4.02 -8.88
CA SER A 34 -3.25 -5.26 -9.67
C SER A 34 -2.09 -5.20 -10.66
N LEU A 35 -1.91 -4.06 -11.32
CA LEU A 35 -0.81 -3.87 -12.27
C LEU A 35 0.55 -3.84 -11.56
N LEU A 36 0.63 -3.16 -10.43
CA LEU A 36 1.86 -3.02 -9.64
C LEU A 36 2.27 -4.34 -8.98
N THR A 37 1.33 -5.09 -8.42
CA THR A 37 1.61 -6.39 -7.78
C THR A 37 2.07 -7.47 -8.77
N ASN A 38 1.68 -7.37 -10.04
CA ASN A 38 2.11 -8.30 -11.09
C ASN A 38 3.57 -8.06 -11.58
N MET A 39 4.21 -6.97 -11.22
CA MET A 39 5.60 -6.69 -11.63
C MET A 39 6.60 -7.64 -10.95
N THR A 40 6.43 -7.90 -9.66
CA THR A 40 7.33 -8.76 -8.86
C THR A 40 7.44 -10.20 -9.41
N PRO A 41 6.33 -10.95 -9.64
CA PRO A 41 6.43 -12.30 -10.20
C PRO A 41 7.06 -12.31 -11.60
N TYR A 42 6.85 -11.24 -12.37
CA TYR A 42 7.49 -11.13 -13.68
C TYR A 42 9.01 -10.95 -13.57
N ALA A 43 9.49 -10.10 -12.63
CA ALA A 43 10.91 -9.93 -12.38
C ALA A 43 11.60 -11.25 -11.98
N LEU A 44 10.98 -12.02 -11.09
CA LEU A 44 11.47 -13.34 -10.70
C LEU A 44 11.50 -14.33 -11.87
N LYS A 45 10.46 -14.33 -12.72
CA LYS A 45 10.37 -15.22 -13.88
C LYS A 45 11.48 -14.98 -14.90
N ILE A 46 11.90 -13.73 -15.10
CA ILE A 46 12.94 -13.37 -16.08
C ILE A 46 14.34 -13.24 -15.44
N ASN A 47 14.52 -13.74 -14.23
CA ASN A 47 15.77 -13.66 -13.46
C ASN A 47 16.37 -12.25 -13.34
N GLN A 48 15.52 -11.24 -13.27
CA GLN A 48 15.92 -9.84 -13.06
C GLN A 48 15.90 -9.52 -11.56
N ASN A 49 16.85 -10.09 -10.81
CA ASN A 49 16.83 -10.09 -9.35
C ASN A 49 17.49 -8.84 -8.72
N GLN A 50 18.34 -8.13 -9.49
CA GLN A 50 19.02 -6.91 -9.02
C GLN A 50 19.33 -5.98 -10.21
N THR A 51 18.32 -5.31 -10.72
CA THR A 51 18.38 -4.52 -11.96
C THR A 51 17.53 -3.25 -11.82
N PRO A 52 17.57 -2.32 -12.78
CA PRO A 52 16.63 -1.20 -12.81
C PRO A 52 15.15 -1.62 -12.75
N PHE A 53 14.84 -2.83 -13.21
CA PHE A 53 13.49 -3.37 -13.13
C PHE A 53 13.09 -3.74 -11.70
N THR A 54 14.01 -4.29 -10.89
CA THR A 54 13.74 -4.53 -9.45
C THR A 54 13.57 -3.22 -8.68
N THR A 55 14.27 -2.15 -9.06
CA THR A 55 14.01 -0.81 -8.50
C THR A 55 12.59 -0.36 -8.79
N ALA A 56 12.11 -0.50 -10.04
CA ALA A 56 10.73 -0.15 -10.39
C ALA A 56 9.70 -1.00 -9.63
N CYS A 57 9.97 -2.31 -9.43
CA CYS A 57 9.12 -3.19 -8.63
C CYS A 57 9.08 -2.74 -7.16
N TYR A 58 10.21 -2.38 -6.61
CA TYR A 58 10.30 -1.90 -5.23
C TYR A 58 9.61 -0.55 -5.04
N ASP A 59 9.81 0.39 -5.95
CA ASP A 59 9.10 1.68 -5.95
C ASP A 59 7.59 1.49 -6.01
N ALA A 60 7.11 0.52 -6.78
CA ALA A 60 5.70 0.15 -6.84
C ALA A 60 5.19 -0.43 -5.51
N LEU A 61 5.99 -1.27 -4.85
CA LEU A 61 5.67 -1.84 -3.53
C LEU A 61 5.59 -0.74 -2.46
N VAL A 62 6.59 0.15 -2.40
CA VAL A 62 6.63 1.27 -1.45
C VAL A 62 5.42 2.19 -1.65
N LEU A 63 5.10 2.51 -2.90
CA LEU A 63 3.92 3.31 -3.24
C LEU A 63 2.62 2.62 -2.78
N SER A 64 2.50 1.30 -2.98
CA SER A 64 1.35 0.51 -2.53
C SER A 64 1.19 0.53 -1.01
N LYS A 65 2.29 0.34 -0.29
CA LYS A 65 2.29 0.37 1.19
C LYS A 65 1.97 1.75 1.72
N ALA A 66 2.55 2.80 1.14
CA ALA A 66 2.25 4.18 1.49
C ALA A 66 0.77 4.50 1.30
N PHE A 67 0.18 4.05 0.20
CA PHE A 67 -1.24 4.23 -0.08
C PHE A 67 -2.14 3.50 0.92
N LEU A 68 -1.81 2.25 1.28
CA LEU A 68 -2.57 1.46 2.25
C LEU A 68 -2.49 2.07 3.65
N LEU A 69 -1.30 2.45 4.11
CA LEU A 69 -1.10 3.11 5.40
C LEU A 69 -1.87 4.41 5.53
N ASP A 70 -1.96 5.17 4.44
CA ASP A 70 -2.72 6.40 4.43
C ASP A 70 -4.23 6.17 4.41
N SER A 71 -4.69 5.12 3.74
CA SER A 71 -6.12 4.78 3.76
C SER A 71 -6.63 4.43 5.17
N GLU A 72 -5.76 3.98 6.07
CA GLU A 72 -6.07 3.70 7.48
C GLU A 72 -6.10 4.96 8.35
N ARG A 73 -5.34 6.00 7.98
CA ARG A 73 -5.43 7.29 8.66
C ARG A 73 -6.67 8.03 8.19
N SER A 74 -7.58 8.25 9.11
CA SER A 74 -8.82 8.96 8.78
C SER A 74 -8.53 10.45 8.51
N LEU A 75 -9.23 11.04 7.55
CA LEU A 75 -9.24 12.48 7.34
C LEU A 75 -9.52 13.24 8.66
N TYR A 76 -10.28 12.62 9.57
CA TYR A 76 -10.57 13.17 10.89
C TYR A 76 -9.31 13.39 11.73
N ASP A 77 -8.35 12.43 11.71
CA ASP A 77 -7.14 12.53 12.53
C ASP A 77 -6.24 13.68 12.04
N TYR A 78 -6.14 13.85 10.72
CA TYR A 78 -5.44 14.99 10.14
C TYR A 78 -6.10 16.33 10.50
N LEU A 79 -7.44 16.40 10.40
CA LEU A 79 -8.19 17.61 10.73
C LEU A 79 -8.14 17.95 12.22
N LYS A 80 -8.08 16.92 13.07
CA LYS A 80 -7.92 17.09 14.51
C LYS A 80 -6.54 17.63 14.87
N GLN A 81 -5.49 17.16 14.18
CA GLN A 81 -4.13 17.68 14.36
C GLN A 81 -3.99 19.13 13.84
N ASP A 82 -4.65 19.45 12.73
CA ASP A 82 -4.67 20.80 12.16
C ASP A 82 -5.35 21.83 13.08
N GLY A 83 -6.26 21.38 13.96
CA GLY A 83 -6.90 22.21 14.99
C GLY A 83 -7.87 23.26 14.44
N ASN A 84 -8.16 23.29 13.14
CA ASN A 84 -9.06 24.25 12.51
C ASN A 84 -10.53 23.88 12.79
N ALA A 85 -11.20 24.73 13.59
CA ALA A 85 -12.59 24.49 14.01
C ALA A 85 -13.60 24.46 12.83
N GLU A 86 -13.34 25.22 11.76
CA GLU A 86 -14.18 25.23 10.56
C GLU A 86 -14.05 23.91 9.81
N ASN A 87 -12.83 23.40 9.62
CA ASN A 87 -12.59 22.11 8.99
C ASN A 87 -13.23 20.97 9.78
N LEU A 88 -13.17 21.00 11.12
CA LEU A 88 -13.84 20.00 11.96
C LEU A 88 -15.38 20.06 11.86
N ARG A 89 -15.93 21.26 11.69
CA ARG A 89 -17.39 21.45 11.48
C ARG A 89 -17.81 20.87 10.13
N ASP A 90 -17.06 21.18 9.08
CA ASP A 90 -17.30 20.65 7.74
C ASP A 90 -17.15 19.12 7.70
N TYR A 91 -16.21 18.57 8.44
CA TYR A 91 -16.06 17.12 8.61
C TYR A 91 -17.28 16.47 9.27
N ARG A 92 -17.85 17.08 10.31
CA ARG A 92 -19.08 16.58 10.93
C ARG A 92 -20.22 16.56 9.92
N LYS A 93 -20.35 17.63 9.10
CA LYS A 93 -21.32 17.68 7.99
C LYS A 93 -21.09 16.53 7.01
N LEU A 94 -19.85 16.29 6.62
CA LEU A 94 -19.46 15.18 5.74
C LEU A 94 -19.89 13.82 6.33
N SER A 95 -19.64 13.60 7.61
CA SER A 95 -20.00 12.36 8.31
C SER A 95 -21.50 12.14 8.35
N LEU A 96 -22.28 13.19 8.58
CA LEU A 96 -23.75 13.13 8.52
C LEU A 96 -24.26 12.78 7.12
N MET A 97 -23.69 13.39 6.07
CA MET A 97 -24.06 13.10 4.68
C MET A 97 -23.72 11.64 4.32
N LYS A 98 -22.57 11.13 4.73
CA LYS A 98 -22.19 9.71 4.54
C LYS A 98 -23.14 8.76 5.27
N SER A 99 -23.53 9.08 6.51
CA SER A 99 -24.52 8.31 7.29
C SER A 99 -25.89 8.31 6.59
N GLN A 100 -26.39 9.45 6.17
CA GLN A 100 -27.66 9.57 5.43
C GLN A 100 -27.63 8.73 4.13
N MET A 101 -26.54 8.80 3.37
CA MET A 101 -26.39 8.01 2.15
C MET A 101 -26.41 6.52 2.41
N LYS A 102 -25.82 6.08 3.53
CA LYS A 102 -25.86 4.68 3.96
C LYS A 102 -27.27 4.24 4.31
N THR A 103 -27.98 5.00 5.15
CA THR A 103 -29.38 4.73 5.52
C THR A 103 -30.30 4.65 4.32
N LEU A 104 -30.22 5.64 3.41
CA LEU A 104 -31.03 5.67 2.20
C LEU A 104 -30.77 4.47 1.26
N LYS A 105 -29.53 3.98 1.20
CA LYS A 105 -29.20 2.76 0.45
C LYS A 105 -29.76 1.51 1.11
N GLU A 106 -29.68 1.42 2.43
CA GLU A 106 -30.15 0.25 3.20
C GLU A 106 -31.67 0.15 3.19
N GLU A 107 -32.36 1.27 3.29
CA GLU A 107 -33.83 1.34 3.26
C GLU A 107 -34.43 1.19 1.85
N GLY A 108 -33.64 1.39 0.80
CA GLY A 108 -34.10 1.35 -0.59
C GLY A 108 -35.13 2.43 -0.94
N THR A 109 -35.22 3.49 -0.13
CA THR A 109 -36.28 4.54 -0.22
C THR A 109 -35.90 5.67 -1.19
N ALA A 110 -34.63 5.85 -1.51
CA ALA A 110 -34.15 6.93 -2.35
C ALA A 110 -34.04 6.53 -3.83
N SER A 111 -34.36 7.48 -4.73
CA SER A 111 -34.10 7.31 -6.15
C SER A 111 -32.58 7.25 -6.45
N ALA A 112 -32.22 6.58 -7.54
CA ALA A 112 -30.83 6.53 -7.99
C ALA A 112 -30.22 7.93 -8.21
N ASP A 113 -31.02 8.86 -8.73
CA ASP A 113 -30.56 10.25 -8.96
C ASP A 113 -30.30 11.00 -7.66
N SER A 114 -31.15 10.80 -6.64
CA SER A 114 -30.95 11.40 -5.32
C SER A 114 -29.69 10.88 -4.64
N LEU A 115 -29.44 9.57 -4.72
CA LEU A 115 -28.22 8.95 -4.20
C LEU A 115 -26.99 9.45 -4.95
N LEU A 116 -27.05 9.58 -6.28
CA LEU A 116 -25.95 10.10 -7.08
C LEU A 116 -25.65 11.57 -6.75
N HIS A 117 -26.69 12.38 -6.56
CA HIS A 117 -26.52 13.79 -6.17
C HIS A 117 -25.85 13.91 -4.79
N LEU A 118 -26.32 13.16 -3.80
CA LEU A 118 -25.75 13.14 -2.46
C LEU A 118 -24.30 12.61 -2.48
N ALA A 119 -24.00 11.59 -3.28
CA ALA A 119 -22.64 11.08 -3.44
C ALA A 119 -21.69 12.13 -4.03
N LYS A 120 -22.12 12.89 -5.06
CA LYS A 120 -21.34 14.00 -5.64
C LYS A 120 -21.06 15.10 -4.62
N GLN A 121 -22.07 15.51 -3.85
CA GLN A 121 -21.88 16.51 -2.79
C GLN A 121 -20.93 16.04 -1.71
N THR A 122 -21.04 14.78 -1.28
CA THR A 122 -20.17 14.15 -0.30
C THR A 122 -18.72 14.14 -0.79
N SER A 123 -18.48 13.65 -2.01
CA SER A 123 -17.15 13.63 -2.62
C SER A 123 -16.54 15.03 -2.78
N HIS A 124 -17.35 16.01 -3.17
CA HIS A 124 -16.91 17.39 -3.32
C HIS A 124 -16.47 18.01 -1.98
N LEU A 125 -17.26 17.84 -0.93
CA LEU A 125 -16.93 18.35 0.41
C LEU A 125 -15.68 17.66 0.97
N GLU A 126 -15.54 16.36 0.76
CA GLU A 126 -14.35 15.60 1.19
C GLU A 126 -13.09 16.09 0.46
N ALA A 127 -13.15 16.30 -0.85
CA ALA A 127 -12.03 16.84 -1.62
C ALA A 127 -11.66 18.27 -1.18
N GLN A 128 -12.65 19.12 -0.87
CA GLN A 128 -12.39 20.45 -0.32
C GLN A 128 -11.68 20.40 1.05
N LEU A 129 -12.11 19.51 1.94
CA LEU A 129 -11.48 19.30 3.23
C LEU A 129 -10.04 18.81 3.06
N ALA A 130 -9.82 17.84 2.16
CA ALA A 130 -8.50 17.33 1.85
C ALA A 130 -7.54 18.43 1.38
N THR A 131 -8.00 19.35 0.51
CA THR A 131 -7.15 20.46 0.01
C THR A 131 -6.85 21.50 1.09
N ARG A 132 -7.73 21.69 2.07
CA ARG A 132 -7.53 22.66 3.16
C ARG A 132 -6.66 22.14 4.31
N CYS A 133 -6.57 20.83 4.49
CA CYS A 133 -5.80 20.21 5.55
C CYS A 133 -4.33 20.09 5.20
N GLN A 134 -3.43 20.71 5.98
CA GLN A 134 -1.98 20.65 5.76
C GLN A 134 -1.47 19.23 5.90
N GLY A 135 -1.86 18.50 6.95
CA GLY A 135 -1.45 17.12 7.18
C GLY A 135 -1.84 16.19 6.04
N TRP A 136 -2.98 16.44 5.41
CA TRP A 136 -3.41 15.71 4.21
C TRP A 136 -2.54 16.02 2.99
N ARG A 137 -2.07 17.26 2.86
CA ARG A 137 -1.10 17.63 1.81
C ARG A 137 0.28 17.04 2.07
N ASP A 138 0.68 16.94 3.34
CA ASP A 138 1.95 16.33 3.74
C ASP A 138 1.96 14.82 3.46
N MET A 139 0.79 14.18 3.36
CA MET A 139 0.63 12.83 2.85
C MET A 139 1.21 12.67 1.43
N ALA A 140 1.12 13.68 0.61
CA ALA A 140 1.77 13.66 -0.70
C ALA A 140 3.29 13.42 -0.57
N ALA A 141 3.91 13.82 0.53
CA ALA A 141 5.32 13.55 0.81
C ALA A 141 5.61 12.07 1.08
N PHE A 142 4.68 11.33 1.69
CA PHE A 142 4.81 9.86 1.85
C PHE A 142 4.77 9.13 0.51
N MET A 143 3.99 9.66 -0.44
CA MET A 143 3.95 9.11 -1.81
C MET A 143 5.23 9.41 -2.60
N GLU A 144 6.10 10.24 -2.06
CA GLU A 144 7.43 10.48 -2.63
C GLU A 144 8.47 9.43 -2.21
N ALA A 145 8.14 8.53 -1.25
CA ALA A 145 9.05 7.47 -0.87
C ALA A 145 9.35 6.55 -2.07
N ASP A 146 10.63 6.33 -2.33
CA ASP A 146 11.15 5.46 -3.38
C ASP A 146 12.40 4.74 -2.89
N TYR A 147 12.92 3.86 -3.72
CA TYR A 147 14.14 3.13 -3.41
C TYR A 147 15.27 4.03 -2.93
N GLN A 148 15.49 5.16 -3.62
CA GLN A 148 16.60 6.06 -3.29
C GLN A 148 16.42 6.70 -1.91
N ARG A 149 15.22 7.17 -1.57
CA ARG A 149 14.94 7.75 -0.26
C ARG A 149 15.03 6.70 0.85
N VAL A 150 14.50 5.50 0.62
CA VAL A 150 14.64 4.39 1.57
C VAL A 150 16.10 4.05 1.80
N GLN A 151 16.87 3.93 0.73
CA GLN A 151 18.29 3.63 0.80
C GLN A 151 19.11 4.71 1.55
N GLN A 152 18.81 5.99 1.31
CA GLN A 152 19.46 7.11 2.00
C GLN A 152 19.13 7.19 3.48
N ALA A 153 17.95 6.71 3.88
CA ALA A 153 17.52 6.67 5.28
C ALA A 153 18.23 5.59 6.12
N LEU A 154 18.82 4.57 5.47
CA LEU A 154 19.54 3.51 6.17
C LEU A 154 20.85 4.04 6.78
N ALA A 155 21.13 3.68 8.02
CA ALA A 155 22.43 3.91 8.65
C ALA A 155 23.51 2.98 8.04
N PRO A 156 24.79 3.31 8.23
CA PRO A 156 25.88 2.40 7.84
C PRO A 156 25.75 1.03 8.51
N GLY A 157 25.75 -0.04 7.72
CA GLY A 157 25.58 -1.42 8.21
C GLY A 157 24.13 -1.86 8.40
N GLU A 158 23.14 -0.98 8.21
CA GLU A 158 21.73 -1.38 8.22
C GLU A 158 21.32 -2.03 6.90
N VAL A 159 20.48 -3.03 7.02
CA VAL A 159 19.83 -3.72 5.91
C VAL A 159 18.31 -3.69 6.14
N LEU A 160 17.56 -3.22 5.17
CA LEU A 160 16.09 -3.32 5.18
C LEU A 160 15.67 -4.55 4.39
N ILE A 161 14.84 -5.38 5.02
CA ILE A 161 14.16 -6.51 4.37
C ILE A 161 12.67 -6.17 4.30
N ASP A 162 12.16 -6.08 3.09
CA ASP A 162 10.78 -5.72 2.84
C ASP A 162 10.04 -6.89 2.17
N PHE A 163 9.15 -7.55 2.93
CA PHE A 163 8.40 -8.69 2.46
C PHE A 163 7.25 -8.30 1.55
N THR A 164 7.02 -9.12 0.53
CA THR A 164 5.90 -8.98 -0.41
C THR A 164 5.35 -10.35 -0.77
N ASP A 165 4.07 -10.37 -1.15
CA ASP A 165 3.43 -11.54 -1.69
C ASP A 165 2.84 -11.28 -3.07
N PHE A 166 2.59 -12.33 -3.82
CA PHE A 166 1.94 -12.28 -5.13
C PHE A 166 1.27 -13.61 -5.46
N VAL A 167 0.21 -13.53 -6.26
CA VAL A 167 -0.54 -14.72 -6.68
C VAL A 167 -0.10 -15.12 -8.08
N THR A 168 0.17 -16.41 -8.26
CA THR A 168 0.46 -17.00 -9.57
C THR A 168 -0.73 -17.84 -10.06
N LYS A 169 -0.97 -17.85 -11.38
CA LYS A 169 -2.12 -18.57 -11.96
C LYS A 169 -2.12 -20.08 -11.67
N THR A 170 -0.97 -20.66 -11.47
CA THR A 170 -0.80 -22.13 -11.38
C THR A 170 -0.43 -22.61 -9.97
N ASN A 171 0.24 -21.78 -9.16
CA ASN A 171 0.89 -22.24 -7.92
C ASN A 171 0.44 -21.46 -6.67
N GLY A 172 -0.70 -20.80 -6.71
CA GLY A 172 -1.22 -20.05 -5.57
C GLY A 172 -0.37 -18.83 -5.19
N ARG A 173 -0.45 -18.46 -3.91
CA ARG A 173 0.29 -17.33 -3.33
C ARG A 173 1.73 -17.71 -3.05
N LYS A 174 2.65 -16.81 -3.37
CA LYS A 174 4.07 -16.93 -3.10
C LYS A 174 4.59 -15.68 -2.40
N TYR A 175 5.67 -15.85 -1.65
CA TYR A 175 6.31 -14.80 -0.90
C TYR A 175 7.72 -14.53 -1.43
N ALA A 176 8.12 -13.28 -1.39
CA ALA A 176 9.45 -12.81 -1.73
C ALA A 176 9.87 -11.68 -0.80
N ALA A 177 11.14 -11.33 -0.80
CA ALA A 177 11.67 -10.19 -0.08
C ALA A 177 12.52 -9.32 -0.99
N PHE A 178 12.39 -8.01 -0.82
CA PHE A 178 13.38 -7.05 -1.30
C PHE A 178 14.38 -6.80 -0.19
N VAL A 179 15.66 -6.92 -0.52
CA VAL A 179 16.77 -6.57 0.37
C VAL A 179 17.37 -5.25 -0.11
N VAL A 180 17.35 -4.25 0.74
CA VAL A 180 17.86 -2.90 0.47
C VAL A 180 19.05 -2.63 1.36
N GLN A 181 20.17 -2.29 0.76
CA GLN A 181 21.40 -1.88 1.45
C GLN A 181 21.89 -0.54 0.91
N ARG A 182 22.55 0.23 1.75
CA ARG A 182 22.97 1.59 1.45
C ARG A 182 23.85 1.72 0.19
N ASN A 183 24.68 0.73 -0.10
CA ASN A 183 25.66 0.77 -1.18
C ASN A 183 25.25 0.00 -2.44
N GLN A 184 24.02 -0.48 -2.51
CA GLN A 184 23.52 -1.22 -3.67
C GLN A 184 22.97 -0.25 -4.73
N LYS A 185 23.22 -0.54 -6.00
CA LYS A 185 22.65 0.24 -7.10
C LYS A 185 21.14 -0.01 -7.28
N HIS A 186 20.71 -1.23 -7.00
CA HIS A 186 19.33 -1.70 -7.13
C HIS A 186 19.00 -2.63 -5.97
N PRO A 187 17.74 -2.69 -5.50
CA PRO A 187 17.33 -3.63 -4.45
C PRO A 187 17.45 -5.06 -4.98
N LEU A 188 17.87 -5.98 -4.11
CA LEU A 188 17.92 -7.39 -4.44
C LEU A 188 16.54 -8.02 -4.16
N LEU A 189 15.95 -8.69 -5.15
CA LEU A 189 14.71 -9.45 -5.01
C LEU A 189 15.02 -10.93 -4.82
N LYS A 190 14.56 -11.48 -3.70
CA LYS A 190 14.72 -12.90 -3.34
C LYS A 190 13.38 -13.62 -3.27
N PRO A 191 13.18 -14.73 -4.00
CA PRO A 191 12.06 -15.62 -3.74
C PRO A 191 12.24 -16.29 -2.39
N LEU A 192 11.16 -16.48 -1.64
CA LEU A 192 11.16 -17.14 -0.34
C LEU A 192 10.46 -18.50 -0.42
N PHE A 193 9.15 -18.52 -0.27
CA PHE A 193 8.36 -19.75 -0.19
C PHE A 193 6.98 -19.58 -0.83
N ALA A 194 6.29 -20.70 -1.04
CA ALA A 194 4.88 -20.73 -1.42
C ALA A 194 3.99 -20.84 -0.17
N GLU A 195 2.77 -20.33 -0.23
CA GLU A 195 1.79 -20.38 0.86
C GLU A 195 1.56 -21.81 1.37
N SER A 196 1.54 -22.80 0.47
CA SER A 196 1.42 -24.22 0.83
C SER A 196 2.53 -24.74 1.74
N GLN A 197 3.73 -24.15 1.71
CA GLN A 197 4.80 -24.50 2.63
C GLN A 197 4.55 -23.95 4.04
N MET A 198 3.93 -22.77 4.14
CA MET A 198 3.52 -22.18 5.40
C MET A 198 2.30 -22.91 5.98
N ASP A 199 1.33 -23.29 5.13
CA ASP A 199 0.16 -24.08 5.54
C ASP A 199 0.58 -25.42 6.13
N SER A 200 1.65 -26.04 5.61
CA SER A 200 2.19 -27.31 6.14
C SER A 200 2.70 -27.21 7.58
N LEU A 201 3.03 -26.00 8.05
CA LEU A 201 3.44 -25.74 9.42
C LEU A 201 2.26 -25.60 10.40
N ASN A 202 1.01 -25.63 9.88
CA ASN A 202 -0.22 -25.51 10.68
C ASN A 202 -0.26 -24.28 11.61
N ILE A 203 0.09 -23.10 11.07
CA ILE A 203 0.18 -21.82 11.81
C ILE A 203 -1.15 -21.40 12.44
N ALA A 204 -2.28 -21.87 11.92
CA ALA A 204 -3.61 -21.52 12.42
C ALA A 204 -3.97 -22.18 13.77
N ARG A 205 -3.15 -23.12 14.28
CA ARG A 205 -3.38 -23.70 15.59
C ARG A 205 -3.16 -22.67 16.72
N PRO A 206 -3.96 -22.67 17.78
CA PRO A 206 -3.87 -21.64 18.83
C PRO A 206 -2.55 -21.60 19.62
N ASP A 207 -1.87 -22.74 19.73
CA ASP A 207 -0.60 -22.93 20.46
C ASP A 207 0.67 -22.72 19.62
N PHE A 208 0.46 -22.39 18.34
CA PHE A 208 1.54 -22.25 17.36
C PHE A 208 2.69 -21.34 17.81
N PHE A 209 2.39 -20.17 18.39
CA PHE A 209 3.39 -19.19 18.81
C PHE A 209 4.11 -19.57 20.13
N TYR A 210 3.65 -20.60 20.81
CA TYR A 210 4.24 -21.11 22.04
C TYR A 210 5.03 -22.41 21.85
N ASP A 211 5.07 -22.90 20.60
CA ASP A 211 5.80 -24.13 20.24
C ASP A 211 7.26 -23.79 19.96
N GLU A 212 8.17 -24.26 20.81
CA GLU A 212 9.60 -24.04 20.67
C GLU A 212 10.19 -24.68 19.40
N ASP A 213 9.56 -25.74 18.89
CA ASP A 213 9.98 -26.45 17.67
C ASP A 213 9.55 -25.69 16.40
N PHE A 214 8.65 -24.74 16.51
CA PHE A 214 8.10 -23.97 15.41
C PHE A 214 9.08 -22.92 14.87
N ALA A 215 9.80 -22.23 15.74
CA ALA A 215 10.71 -21.16 15.37
C ALA A 215 11.77 -21.59 14.33
N PRO A 216 12.40 -22.77 14.42
CA PRO A 216 13.35 -23.24 13.43
C PRO A 216 12.76 -23.38 12.02
N ASP A 217 11.54 -23.92 11.87
CA ASP A 217 10.93 -24.15 10.57
C ASP A 217 10.50 -22.85 9.88
N VAL A 218 9.94 -21.90 10.63
CA VAL A 218 9.65 -20.57 10.11
C VAL A 218 10.91 -19.80 9.75
N LEU A 219 11.94 -19.84 10.61
CA LEU A 219 13.23 -19.24 10.33
C LEU A 219 13.86 -19.82 9.06
N LYS A 220 13.70 -21.12 8.82
CA LYS A 220 14.18 -21.77 7.61
C LYS A 220 13.50 -21.22 6.35
N LEU A 221 12.18 -21.04 6.38
CA LEU A 221 11.44 -20.50 5.25
C LEU A 221 11.71 -19.00 5.00
N LEU A 222 11.78 -18.21 6.06
CA LEU A 222 11.92 -16.75 5.97
C LEU A 222 13.38 -16.31 5.85
N TRP A 223 14.27 -16.90 6.64
CA TRP A 223 15.62 -16.40 6.86
C TRP A 223 16.71 -17.11 6.06
N GLU A 224 16.61 -18.43 5.87
CA GLU A 224 17.60 -19.17 5.10
C GLU A 224 17.86 -18.60 3.70
N PRO A 225 16.82 -18.20 2.92
CA PRO A 225 17.03 -17.59 1.61
C PRO A 225 17.77 -16.26 1.66
N LEU A 226 17.77 -15.58 2.83
CA LEU A 226 18.35 -14.26 3.04
C LEU A 226 19.75 -14.30 3.65
N LYS A 227 20.20 -15.47 4.14
CA LYS A 227 21.56 -15.65 4.67
C LYS A 227 22.62 -15.21 3.65
N GLY A 228 23.61 -14.47 4.12
CA GLY A 228 24.67 -13.91 3.29
C GLY A 228 24.29 -12.65 2.52
N GLN A 229 23.06 -12.14 2.70
CA GLN A 229 22.63 -10.85 2.19
C GLN A 229 22.46 -9.80 3.33
N VAL A 230 22.54 -10.27 4.55
CA VAL A 230 22.41 -9.50 5.80
C VAL A 230 23.68 -9.60 6.60
#